data_691f7650004365c627bd87ace230e3d6
#
_entry.id   691f7650004365c627bd87ace230e3d6
#
_cell.length_a   1.000
_cell.length_b   1.000
_cell.length_c   1.000
_cell.angle_alpha   90.00
_cell.angle_beta   90.00
_cell.angle_gamma   90.00
#
_symmetry.space_group_name_H-M   'P 1'
#
loop_
_entity.id
_entity.type
_entity.pdbx_description
1 polymer ?
#
loop_
_entity_poly.entity_id
_entity_poly.type
_entity_poly.pdbx_seq_one_letter_code
_entity_poly.pdbx_strand_id
1 'polypeptide(L)'
;MTGYSPVRLTVTDLARSRAFYDAVFGFEVAYELPPDADEQTRAAFWFLFGGVIYKVPGGLLGLRPVAPEGDGFSPDRVGLDHLAFAVASRDDLVAAVGVLDAAGVEHGEVKDLGGRSLLEFRDPDGIALELYCRATP
;
A
#
# COMPACT_ATOMS: atom_id res chain seq x y z
N MET A 1 -13.96 -4.49 -18.74
CA MET A 1 -13.05 -4.34 -17.58
C MET A 1 -13.56 -5.21 -16.45
N THR A 2 -12.66 -5.89 -15.75
CA THR A 2 -13.00 -6.81 -14.65
C THR A 2 -12.45 -6.35 -13.28
N GLY A 3 -11.67 -5.27 -13.25
CA GLY A 3 -11.10 -4.69 -12.04
C GLY A 3 -9.91 -3.76 -12.33
N TYR A 4 -9.25 -3.33 -11.26
CA TYR A 4 -8.01 -2.54 -11.31
C TYR A 4 -6.82 -3.46 -11.02
N SER A 5 -5.86 -3.56 -11.95
CA SER A 5 -4.65 -4.38 -11.71
C SER A 5 -3.60 -4.16 -12.81
N PRO A 6 -2.35 -3.90 -12.44
CA PRO A 6 -1.89 -3.53 -11.09
C PRO A 6 -2.15 -2.06 -10.76
N VAL A 7 -2.23 -1.74 -9.47
CA VAL A 7 -1.94 -0.40 -8.95
C VAL A 7 -0.46 -0.39 -8.57
N ARG A 8 0.30 0.63 -8.99
CA ARG A 8 1.71 0.76 -8.65
C ARG A 8 1.99 2.09 -8.00
N LEU A 9 2.68 2.05 -6.86
CA LEU A 9 3.12 3.22 -6.11
C LEU A 9 4.60 3.44 -6.39
N THR A 10 4.97 4.67 -6.74
CA THR A 10 6.36 5.05 -6.86
C THR A 10 6.86 5.50 -5.49
N VAL A 11 7.94 4.89 -5.01
CA VAL A 11 8.50 5.10 -3.67
C VAL A 11 9.97 5.49 -3.74
N THR A 12 10.48 6.13 -2.70
CA THR A 12 11.87 6.59 -2.63
C THR A 12 12.83 5.51 -2.16
N ASP A 13 12.37 4.62 -1.25
CA ASP A 13 13.18 3.56 -0.63
C ASP A 13 12.38 2.26 -0.51
N LEU A 14 12.79 1.24 -1.27
CA LEU A 14 12.08 -0.04 -1.28
C LEU A 14 12.10 -0.75 0.07
N ALA A 15 13.24 -0.75 0.76
CA ALA A 15 13.38 -1.47 2.02
C ALA A 15 12.47 -0.87 3.10
N ARG A 16 12.43 0.46 3.17
CA ARG A 16 11.56 1.21 4.09
C ARG A 16 10.09 1.00 3.76
N SER A 17 9.72 1.09 2.48
CA SER A 17 8.34 0.86 2.05
C SER A 17 7.92 -0.59 2.28
N ARG A 18 8.76 -1.59 1.98
CA ARG A 18 8.45 -3.00 2.27
C ARG A 18 8.22 -3.25 3.74
N ALA A 19 9.08 -2.73 4.62
CA ALA A 19 8.92 -2.87 6.06
C ALA A 19 7.54 -2.37 6.52
N PHE A 20 7.07 -1.26 5.95
CA PHE A 20 5.74 -0.72 6.23
C PHE A 20 4.62 -1.63 5.68
N TYR A 21 4.63 -1.96 4.38
CA TYR A 21 3.55 -2.74 3.76
C TYR A 21 3.47 -4.17 4.32
N ASP A 22 4.61 -4.78 4.65
CA ASP A 22 4.67 -6.10 5.27
C ASP A 22 4.10 -6.06 6.71
N ALA A 23 4.44 -5.04 7.51
CA ALA A 23 3.96 -4.91 8.89
C ALA A 23 2.47 -4.55 8.98
N VAL A 24 2.00 -3.64 8.12
CA VAL A 24 0.62 -3.12 8.18
C VAL A 24 -0.37 -4.04 7.49
N PHE A 25 -0.02 -4.60 6.33
CA PHE A 25 -0.95 -5.36 5.51
C PHE A 25 -0.62 -6.85 5.42
N GLY A 26 0.66 -7.23 5.48
CA GLY A 26 1.10 -8.62 5.35
C GLY A 26 0.74 -9.26 4.01
N PHE A 27 0.71 -8.48 2.92
CA PHE A 27 0.38 -9.00 1.59
C PHE A 27 1.38 -10.05 1.12
N GLU A 28 0.89 -11.08 0.44
CA GLU A 28 1.73 -12.10 -0.20
C GLU A 28 2.48 -11.51 -1.40
N VAL A 29 3.78 -11.76 -1.50
CA VAL A 29 4.59 -11.37 -2.66
C VAL A 29 4.19 -12.19 -3.88
N ALA A 30 3.82 -11.52 -4.98
CA ALA A 30 3.55 -12.12 -6.26
C ALA A 30 4.82 -12.21 -7.13
N TYR A 31 5.58 -11.10 -7.18
CA TYR A 31 6.81 -10.99 -7.99
C TYR A 31 7.86 -10.18 -7.24
N GLU A 32 9.04 -10.76 -7.17
CA GLU A 32 10.24 -10.18 -6.58
C GLU A 32 11.47 -10.75 -7.27
N LEU A 33 12.50 -9.94 -7.47
CA LEU A 33 13.76 -10.44 -8.01
C LEU A 33 14.51 -11.22 -6.92
N PRO A 34 14.86 -12.50 -7.14
CA PRO A 34 15.69 -13.25 -6.19
C PRO A 34 17.02 -12.56 -5.94
N PRO A 35 17.57 -12.60 -4.69
CA PRO A 35 18.84 -11.95 -4.36
C PRO A 35 20.02 -12.42 -5.22
N ASP A 36 20.01 -13.68 -5.62
CA ASP A 36 21.02 -14.38 -6.41
C ASP A 36 20.66 -14.50 -7.91
N ALA A 37 19.70 -13.68 -8.37
CA ALA A 37 19.23 -13.72 -9.74
C ALA A 37 20.38 -13.52 -10.74
N ASP A 38 20.46 -14.39 -11.74
CA ASP A 38 21.36 -14.25 -12.88
C ASP A 38 20.92 -13.13 -13.84
N GLU A 39 21.72 -12.84 -14.84
CA GLU A 39 21.45 -11.77 -15.81
C GLU A 39 20.16 -12.04 -16.61
N GLN A 40 19.90 -13.29 -16.98
CA GLN A 40 18.68 -13.66 -17.71
C GLN A 40 17.44 -13.43 -16.86
N THR A 41 17.46 -13.81 -15.60
CA THR A 41 16.36 -13.58 -14.65
C THR A 41 16.16 -12.08 -14.41
N ARG A 42 17.25 -11.31 -14.23
CA ARG A 42 17.17 -9.84 -14.10
C ARG A 42 16.53 -9.21 -15.33
N ALA A 43 16.90 -9.65 -16.51
CA ALA A 43 16.32 -9.16 -17.76
C ALA A 43 14.83 -9.52 -17.89
N ALA A 44 14.42 -10.71 -17.46
CA ALA A 44 13.00 -11.13 -17.47
C ALA A 44 12.14 -10.32 -16.48
N PHE A 45 12.71 -9.89 -15.35
CA PHE A 45 12.01 -9.10 -14.32
C PHE A 45 12.20 -7.59 -14.46
N TRP A 46 12.57 -7.11 -15.65
CA TRP A 46 12.78 -5.68 -15.94
C TRP A 46 11.61 -4.78 -15.51
N PHE A 47 10.39 -5.29 -15.60
CA PHE A 47 9.15 -4.57 -15.28
C PHE A 47 9.00 -4.23 -13.79
N LEU A 48 9.79 -4.87 -12.90
CA LEU A 48 9.81 -4.55 -11.48
C LEU A 48 10.54 -3.24 -11.19
N PHE A 49 11.46 -2.80 -12.06
CA PHE A 49 12.35 -1.65 -11.82
C PHE A 49 13.07 -1.72 -10.45
N GLY A 50 13.45 -2.94 -10.03
CA GLY A 50 14.04 -3.19 -8.71
C GLY A 50 13.04 -3.25 -7.56
N GLY A 51 11.74 -3.21 -7.83
CA GLY A 51 10.67 -3.21 -6.84
C GLY A 51 10.08 -4.58 -6.54
N VAL A 52 8.90 -4.58 -5.96
CA VAL A 52 8.12 -5.76 -5.58
C VAL A 52 6.67 -5.59 -6.03
N ILE A 53 6.00 -6.70 -6.33
CA ILE A 53 4.56 -6.73 -6.59
C ILE A 53 3.91 -7.72 -5.62
N TYR A 54 2.89 -7.28 -4.92
CA TYR A 54 2.08 -8.03 -3.98
C TYR A 54 0.77 -8.49 -4.61
N LYS A 55 0.25 -9.61 -4.10
CA LYS A 55 -1.14 -10.02 -4.30
C LYS A 55 -2.02 -9.28 -3.30
N VAL A 56 -3.04 -8.62 -3.80
CA VAL A 56 -4.05 -7.94 -2.98
C VAL A 56 -5.44 -8.43 -3.38
N PRO A 57 -6.45 -8.33 -2.51
CA PRO A 57 -7.81 -8.67 -2.90
C PRO A 57 -8.24 -7.91 -4.16
N GLY A 58 -8.60 -8.65 -5.21
CA GLY A 58 -9.05 -8.08 -6.48
C GLY A 58 -7.94 -7.65 -7.44
N GLY A 59 -6.64 -7.87 -7.13
CA GLY A 59 -5.59 -7.49 -8.06
C GLY A 59 -4.16 -7.58 -7.55
N LEU A 60 -3.34 -6.67 -8.02
CA LEU A 60 -1.93 -6.57 -7.66
C LEU A 60 -1.59 -5.14 -7.21
N LEU A 61 -0.71 -5.02 -6.22
CA LEU A 61 -0.12 -3.77 -5.76
C LEU A 61 1.39 -3.82 -5.93
N GLY A 62 1.96 -2.86 -6.66
CA GLY A 62 3.41 -2.80 -6.87
C GLY A 62 4.06 -1.62 -6.16
N LEU A 63 5.28 -1.81 -5.66
CA LEU A 63 6.16 -0.75 -5.21
C LEU A 63 7.29 -0.59 -6.25
N ARG A 64 7.44 0.61 -6.80
CA ARG A 64 8.45 0.96 -7.81
C ARG A 64 9.42 2.00 -7.22
N PRO A 65 10.64 1.61 -6.83
CA PRO A 65 11.57 2.47 -6.09
C PRO A 65 12.42 3.34 -7.03
N VAL A 66 11.77 4.27 -7.74
CA VAL A 66 12.44 5.16 -8.71
C VAL A 66 12.25 6.65 -8.41
N ALA A 67 11.55 6.99 -7.32
CA ALA A 67 11.45 8.39 -6.90
C ALA A 67 12.81 8.88 -6.40
N PRO A 68 13.18 10.15 -6.64
CA PRO A 68 14.38 10.74 -6.08
C PRO A 68 14.35 10.74 -4.55
N GLU A 69 15.53 10.62 -3.93
CA GLU A 69 15.67 10.80 -2.49
C GLU A 69 15.12 12.16 -2.07
N GLY A 70 14.35 12.19 -0.97
CA GLY A 70 13.73 13.41 -0.44
C GLY A 70 12.43 13.84 -1.15
N ASP A 71 11.99 13.11 -2.18
CA ASP A 71 10.66 13.33 -2.75
C ASP A 71 9.56 12.85 -1.79
N GLY A 72 8.34 13.33 -1.98
CA GLY A 72 7.19 12.99 -1.16
C GLY A 72 5.87 13.17 -1.90
N PHE A 73 4.89 12.43 -1.43
CA PHE A 73 3.55 12.45 -1.99
C PHE A 73 2.79 13.74 -1.63
N SER A 74 1.98 14.22 -2.56
CA SER A 74 0.99 15.28 -2.32
C SER A 74 -0.32 14.95 -3.03
N PRO A 75 -1.45 14.86 -2.29
CA PRO A 75 -2.76 14.62 -2.88
C PRO A 75 -3.25 15.79 -3.72
N ASP A 76 -2.67 16.98 -3.54
CA ASP A 76 -3.06 18.22 -4.26
C ASP A 76 -2.42 18.33 -5.65
N ARG A 77 -1.63 17.34 -6.07
CA ARG A 77 -1.07 17.26 -7.40
C ARG A 77 -1.91 16.36 -8.30
N VAL A 78 -1.89 16.63 -9.60
CA VAL A 78 -2.55 15.76 -10.59
C VAL A 78 -2.01 14.34 -10.48
N GLY A 79 -2.89 13.38 -10.21
CA GLY A 79 -2.55 11.97 -10.05
C GLY A 79 -3.45 11.27 -9.03
N LEU A 80 -2.83 10.52 -8.15
CA LEU A 80 -3.54 9.82 -7.07
C LEU A 80 -3.86 10.79 -5.93
N ASP A 81 -5.11 10.80 -5.47
CA ASP A 81 -5.51 11.45 -4.23
C ASP A 81 -5.17 10.57 -3.02
N HIS A 82 -5.73 9.37 -2.98
CA HIS A 82 -5.43 8.32 -1.99
C HIS A 82 -5.72 6.94 -2.53
N LEU A 83 -5.22 5.92 -1.85
CA LEU A 83 -5.53 4.51 -2.12
C LEU A 83 -6.28 3.93 -0.93
N ALA A 84 -7.52 3.50 -1.16
CA ALA A 84 -8.38 2.91 -0.15
C ALA A 84 -8.50 1.38 -0.31
N PHE A 85 -8.44 0.66 0.81
CA PHE A 85 -8.70 -0.77 0.88
C PHE A 85 -9.97 -1.02 1.68
N ALA A 86 -10.87 -1.84 1.13
CA ALA A 86 -12.08 -2.22 1.84
C ALA A 86 -11.78 -3.30 2.88
N VAL A 87 -12.36 -3.14 4.08
CA VAL A 87 -12.41 -4.16 5.13
C VAL A 87 -13.86 -4.57 5.39
N ALA A 88 -14.05 -5.71 6.04
CA ALA A 88 -15.38 -6.29 6.19
C ALA A 88 -16.25 -5.52 7.21
N SER A 89 -15.65 -4.96 8.26
CA SER A 89 -16.38 -4.38 9.38
C SER A 89 -15.66 -3.18 10.01
N ARG A 90 -16.39 -2.45 10.85
CA ARG A 90 -15.82 -1.41 11.70
C ARG A 90 -14.82 -1.97 12.73
N ASP A 91 -15.06 -3.19 13.19
CA ASP A 91 -14.15 -3.83 14.15
C ASP A 91 -12.78 -4.12 13.51
N ASP A 92 -12.74 -4.39 12.20
CA ASP A 92 -11.48 -4.52 11.47
C ASP A 92 -10.72 -3.20 11.41
N LEU A 93 -11.41 -2.04 11.32
CA LEU A 93 -10.76 -0.73 11.41
C LEU A 93 -10.17 -0.49 12.81
N VAL A 94 -10.90 -0.88 13.87
CA VAL A 94 -10.40 -0.79 15.25
C VAL A 94 -9.19 -1.71 15.46
N ALA A 95 -9.23 -2.94 14.91
CA ALA A 95 -8.08 -3.85 14.94
C ALA A 95 -6.87 -3.27 14.19
N ALA A 96 -7.11 -2.61 13.05
CA ALA A 96 -6.05 -1.97 12.27
C ALA A 96 -5.36 -0.83 13.03
N VAL A 97 -6.05 -0.09 13.88
CA VAL A 97 -5.44 0.91 14.79
C VAL A 97 -4.35 0.25 15.62
N GLY A 98 -4.62 -0.90 16.22
CA GLY A 98 -3.61 -1.65 17.00
C GLY A 98 -2.40 -2.11 16.18
N VAL A 99 -2.61 -2.46 14.91
CA VAL A 99 -1.52 -2.82 13.98
C VAL A 99 -0.66 -1.60 13.65
N LEU A 100 -1.27 -0.45 13.36
CA LEU A 100 -0.58 0.80 13.06
C LEU A 100 0.22 1.30 14.28
N ASP A 101 -0.39 1.26 15.47
CA ASP A 101 0.29 1.60 16.73
C ASP A 101 1.54 0.72 16.96
N ALA A 102 1.38 -0.61 16.79
CA ALA A 102 2.48 -1.57 16.97
C ALA A 102 3.61 -1.35 15.94
N ALA A 103 3.27 -0.87 14.74
CA ALA A 103 4.23 -0.53 13.69
C ALA A 103 4.80 0.89 13.84
N GLY A 104 4.35 1.68 14.81
CA GLY A 104 4.78 3.07 15.01
C GLY A 104 4.31 4.01 13.89
N VAL A 105 3.19 3.70 13.25
CA VAL A 105 2.62 4.49 12.14
C VAL A 105 1.60 5.48 12.70
N GLU A 106 1.80 6.77 12.40
CA GLU A 106 0.80 7.80 12.71
C GLU A 106 -0.47 7.58 11.90
N HIS A 107 -1.62 7.70 12.54
CA HIS A 107 -2.92 7.50 11.91
C HIS A 107 -3.99 8.42 12.51
N GLY A 108 -5.11 8.60 11.79
CA GLY A 108 -6.30 9.28 12.29
C GLY A 108 -7.10 8.39 13.27
N GLU A 109 -8.19 8.95 13.78
CA GLU A 109 -9.21 8.19 14.49
C GLU A 109 -10.13 7.47 13.49
N VAL A 110 -10.76 6.38 13.92
CA VAL A 110 -11.85 5.76 13.14
C VAL A 110 -13.03 6.73 13.07
N LYS A 111 -13.35 7.19 11.86
CA LYS A 111 -14.43 8.14 11.58
C LYS A 111 -15.67 7.44 11.07
N ASP A 112 -16.81 7.76 11.64
CA ASP A 112 -18.12 7.27 11.19
C ASP A 112 -18.81 8.36 10.35
N LEU A 113 -19.07 8.11 9.07
CA LEU A 113 -19.57 9.07 8.08
C LEU A 113 -20.91 8.60 7.46
N GLY A 114 -21.93 8.36 8.28
CA GLY A 114 -23.28 8.07 7.81
C GLY A 114 -23.35 6.92 6.79
N GLY A 115 -23.27 5.67 7.25
CA GLY A 115 -23.33 4.48 6.40
C GLY A 115 -21.97 3.94 5.93
N ARG A 116 -20.88 4.53 6.40
CA ARG A 116 -19.51 4.04 6.21
C ARG A 116 -18.61 4.49 7.35
N SER A 117 -17.55 3.73 7.61
CA SER A 117 -16.48 4.11 8.54
C SER A 117 -15.15 4.01 7.84
N LEU A 118 -14.21 4.85 8.23
CA LEU A 118 -12.87 4.90 7.64
C LEU A 118 -11.77 5.18 8.66
N LEU A 119 -10.54 4.80 8.29
CA LEU A 119 -9.31 5.06 9.02
C LEU A 119 -8.24 5.52 8.03
N GLU A 120 -7.70 6.71 8.24
CA GLU A 120 -6.70 7.34 7.38
C GLU A 120 -5.31 7.26 7.99
N PHE A 121 -4.31 6.98 7.18
CA PHE A 121 -2.90 6.98 7.56
C PHE A 121 -2.03 7.19 6.31
N ARG A 122 -0.71 7.21 6.48
CA ARG A 122 0.22 7.42 5.37
C ARG A 122 1.33 6.39 5.39
N ASP A 123 1.82 6.07 4.19
CA ASP A 123 3.02 5.26 4.04
C ASP A 123 4.31 6.11 4.30
N PRO A 124 5.52 5.51 4.28
CA PRO A 124 6.75 6.24 4.57
C PRO A 124 7.08 7.41 3.63
N ASP A 125 6.55 7.42 2.41
CA ASP A 125 6.70 8.52 1.46
C ASP A 125 5.55 9.53 1.53
N GLY A 126 4.65 9.38 2.51
CA GLY A 126 3.50 10.23 2.72
C GLY A 126 2.32 9.90 1.81
N ILE A 127 2.36 8.78 1.07
CA ILE A 127 1.23 8.36 0.22
C ILE A 127 0.00 8.15 1.10
N ALA A 128 -1.10 8.83 0.74
CA ALA A 128 -2.34 8.76 1.49
C ALA A 128 -3.00 7.39 1.31
N LEU A 129 -3.22 6.71 2.43
CA LEU A 129 -3.86 5.40 2.50
C LEU A 129 -5.10 5.46 3.39
N GLU A 130 -6.08 4.65 3.06
CA GLU A 130 -7.34 4.56 3.80
C GLU A 130 -7.76 3.08 3.93
N LEU A 131 -8.23 2.71 5.11
CA LEU A 131 -9.08 1.53 5.27
C LEU A 131 -10.53 2.00 5.43
N TYR A 132 -11.44 1.31 4.76
CA TYR A 132 -12.84 1.69 4.80
C TYR A 132 -13.77 0.48 4.87
N CYS A 133 -14.90 0.61 5.55
CA CYS A 133 -16.01 -0.33 5.48
C CYS A 133 -17.34 0.40 5.28
N ARG A 134 -18.30 -0.29 4.66
CA ARG A 134 -19.70 0.15 4.66
C ARG A 134 -20.33 -0.29 5.98
N ALA A 135 -21.16 0.57 6.57
CA ALA A 135 -22.00 0.13 7.66
C ALA A 135 -22.91 -0.98 7.12
N THR A 136 -22.94 -2.11 7.84
CA THR A 136 -23.95 -3.14 7.58
C THR A 136 -25.32 -2.54 7.94
N PRO A 137 -26.34 -2.71 7.10
CA PRO A 137 -27.69 -2.22 7.39
C PRO A 137 -28.24 -2.82 8.68
#